data_240f616873af8ad8da666f40dfe813e6
#
_entry.id   240f616873af8ad8da666f40dfe813e6
#
_cell.length_a   1.000
_cell.length_b   1.000
_cell.length_c   1.000
_cell.angle_alpha   90.00
_cell.angle_beta   90.00
_cell.angle_gamma   90.00
#
_symmetry.space_group_name_H-M   'P 1'
#
loop_
_entity.id
_entity.type
_entity.pdbx_description
1 polymer ?
#
loop_
_entity_poly.entity_id
_entity_poly.type
_entity_poly.pdbx_seq_one_letter_code
_entity_poly.pdbx_strand_id
1 'polypeptide(L)' 'SAREQEVMRLIARGYTYKECASELFISVKTVETHVSAVLRKLQLSNRNELTRWAVARRIV' A
#
# COMPACT_ATOMS: atom_id res chain seq x y z
N SER A 1 4.30 10.16 -2.11
CA SER A 1 3.85 11.05 -1.03
C SER A 1 3.91 10.33 0.32
N ALA A 2 3.82 11.10 1.40
CA ALA A 2 3.87 10.55 2.74
C ALA A 2 2.71 9.58 2.98
N ARG A 3 1.51 9.90 2.50
CA ARG A 3 0.34 9.05 2.67
C ARG A 3 0.51 7.74 1.89
N GLU A 4 1.07 7.81 0.68
CA GLU A 4 1.32 6.61 -0.10
C GLU A 4 2.31 5.70 0.62
N GLN A 5 3.33 6.27 1.26
CA GLN A 5 4.30 5.49 2.02
C GLN A 5 3.65 4.80 3.22
N GLU A 6 2.73 5.49 3.90
CA GLU A 6 2.01 4.90 5.02
C GLU A 6 1.16 3.72 4.56
N VAL A 7 0.42 3.89 3.46
CA VAL A 7 -0.39 2.81 2.90
C VAL A 7 0.49 1.63 2.50
N MET A 8 1.59 1.89 1.82
CA MET A 8 2.50 0.83 1.38
C MET A 8 3.05 0.05 2.57
N ARG A 9 3.40 0.74 3.66
CA ARG A 9 3.94 0.08 4.85
C ARG A 9 2.91 -0.86 5.48
N LEU A 10 1.65 -0.44 5.55
CA LEU A 10 0.60 -1.28 6.11
C LEU A 10 0.32 -2.49 5.21
N ILE A 11 0.28 -2.27 3.89
CA ILE A 11 0.10 -3.37 2.94
C ILE A 11 1.23 -4.38 3.08
N ALA A 12 2.46 -3.92 3.22
CA ALA A 12 3.62 -4.81 3.37
C ALA A 12 3.54 -5.64 4.65
N ARG A 13 2.85 -5.14 5.67
CA ARG A 13 2.63 -5.87 6.92
C ARG A 13 1.46 -6.85 6.84
N GLY A 14 0.77 -6.91 5.71
CA GLY A 14 -0.34 -7.82 5.51
C GLY A 14 -1.71 -7.25 5.83
N TYR A 15 -1.83 -5.95 6.04
CA TYR A 15 -3.13 -5.33 6.30
C TYR A 15 -4.00 -5.39 5.04
N THR A 16 -5.29 -5.64 5.23
CA THR A 16 -6.25 -5.52 4.13
C THR A 16 -6.49 -4.03 3.84
N TYR A 17 -7.11 -3.76 2.69
CA TYR A 17 -7.47 -2.38 2.35
C TYR A 17 -8.41 -1.79 3.40
N LYS A 18 -9.36 -2.61 3.90
CA LYS A 18 -10.28 -2.16 4.93
C LYS A 18 -9.54 -1.81 6.22
N GLU A 19 -8.55 -2.62 6.59
CA GLU A 19 -7.74 -2.34 7.77
C GLU A 19 -6.90 -1.09 7.60
N CYS A 20 -6.33 -0.90 6.41
CA CYS A 20 -5.59 0.32 6.11
C CYS A 20 -6.49 1.55 6.24
N ALA A 21 -7.70 1.47 5.68
CA ALA A 21 -8.65 2.57 5.74
C ALA A 21 -8.98 2.93 7.19
N SER A 22 -9.20 1.92 8.02
CA SER A 22 -9.50 2.12 9.43
C SER A 22 -8.34 2.77 10.17
N GLU A 23 -7.12 2.27 9.94
CA GLU A 23 -5.92 2.80 10.60
C GLU A 23 -5.65 4.25 10.24
N LEU A 24 -5.91 4.63 9.00
CA LEU A 24 -5.55 5.95 8.49
C LEU A 24 -6.75 6.91 8.48
N PHE A 25 -7.92 6.46 8.92
CA PHE A 25 -9.15 7.27 8.94
C PHE A 25 -9.52 7.81 7.56
N ILE A 26 -9.40 6.95 6.54
CA ILE A 26 -9.77 7.28 5.16
C ILE A 26 -10.66 6.18 4.61
N SER A 27 -11.25 6.40 3.44
CA SER A 27 -12.12 5.40 2.83
C SER A 27 -11.31 4.30 2.16
N VAL A 28 -11.93 3.14 1.97
CA VAL A 28 -11.31 2.03 1.23
C VAL A 28 -10.98 2.49 -0.19
N LYS A 29 -11.85 3.28 -0.81
CA LYS A 29 -11.61 3.78 -2.15
C LYS A 29 -10.34 4.64 -2.20
N THR A 30 -10.11 5.46 -1.18
CA THR A 30 -8.89 6.26 -1.10
C THR A 30 -7.65 5.36 -0.96
N VAL A 31 -7.75 4.28 -0.18
CA VAL A 31 -6.65 3.31 -0.08
C VAL A 31 -6.36 2.72 -1.46
N GLU A 32 -7.41 2.30 -2.19
CA GLU A 32 -7.25 1.76 -3.53
C GLU A 32 -6.55 2.74 -4.46
N THR A 33 -6.91 4.00 -4.38
CA THR A 33 -6.28 5.04 -5.19
C THR A 33 -4.79 5.16 -4.88
N HIS A 34 -4.44 5.16 -3.60
CA HIS A 34 -3.03 5.22 -3.21
C HIS A 34 -2.26 3.99 -3.68
N VAL A 35 -2.84 2.79 -3.52
CA VAL A 35 -2.19 1.57 -3.96
C VAL A 35 -1.98 1.58 -5.48
N SER A 36 -3.00 1.98 -6.24
CA SER A 36 -2.88 2.06 -7.69
C SER A 36 -1.78 3.02 -8.11
N ALA A 37 -1.67 4.17 -7.42
CA ALA A 37 -0.63 5.14 -7.73
C ALA A 37 0.76 4.57 -7.47
N VAL A 38 0.94 3.87 -6.35
CA VAL A 38 2.23 3.26 -6.01
C VAL A 38 2.60 2.17 -7.02
N LEU A 39 1.64 1.30 -7.35
CA LEU A 39 1.89 0.23 -8.33
C LEU A 39 2.34 0.82 -9.66
N ARG A 40 1.68 1.89 -10.12
CA ARG A 40 2.05 2.53 -11.37
C ARG A 40 3.43 3.15 -11.31
N LYS A 41 3.76 3.84 -10.21
CA LYS A 41 5.08 4.48 -10.05
C LYS A 41 6.21 3.45 -10.04
N LEU A 42 5.96 2.28 -9.45
CA LEU A 42 6.96 1.23 -9.34
C LEU A 42 6.90 0.22 -10.47
N GLN A 43 5.94 0.40 -11.40
CA GLN A 43 5.73 -0.49 -12.54
C GLN A 43 5.46 -1.93 -12.11
N LEU A 44 4.69 -2.09 -11.03
CA LEU A 44 4.27 -3.39 -10.52
C LEU A 44 2.85 -3.67 -10.97
N SER A 45 2.50 -4.97 -11.06
CA SER A 45 1.22 -5.39 -11.63
C SER A 45 0.12 -5.55 -10.61
N ASN A 46 0.46 -5.90 -9.36
CA ASN A 46 -0.57 -6.18 -8.36
C ASN A 46 0.00 -6.03 -6.95
N ARG A 47 -0.92 -6.17 -5.97
CA ARG A 47 -0.60 -6.02 -4.55
C ARG A 47 0.46 -7.00 -4.06
N ASN A 48 0.42 -8.24 -4.56
CA ASN A 48 1.38 -9.24 -4.12
C ASN A 48 2.80 -8.84 -4.50
N GLU A 49 2.97 -8.28 -5.71
CA GLU A 49 4.26 -7.78 -6.14
C GLU A 49 4.71 -6.60 -5.28
N LEU A 50 3.77 -5.74 -4.92
CA LEU A 50 4.09 -4.60 -4.06
C LEU A 50 4.58 -5.07 -2.69
N THR A 51 3.91 -6.07 -2.10
CA THR A 51 4.30 -6.62 -0.81
C THR A 51 5.72 -7.18 -0.88
N ARG A 52 6.02 -7.97 -1.92
CA ARG A 52 7.36 -8.54 -2.09
C ARG A 52 8.41 -7.45 -2.30
N TRP A 53 8.06 -6.42 -3.06
CA TRP A 53 8.96 -5.29 -3.28
C TRP A 53 9.30 -4.58 -1.97
N ALA A 54 8.30 -4.32 -1.15
CA ALA A 54 8.47 -3.63 0.11
C ALA A 54 9.27 -4.47 1.12
N VAL A 55 9.00 -5.77 1.19
CA VAL A 55 9.73 -6.68 2.07
C VAL A 55 11.19 -6.75 1.66
N ALA A 56 11.47 -6.85 0.37
CA ALA A 56 12.83 -6.91 -0.13
C ALA A 56 13.63 -5.66 0.25
N ARG A 57 12.95 -4.53 0.39
CA ARG A 57 13.58 -3.25 0.77
C ARG A 57 13.39 -2.91 2.25
N ARG A 58 12.86 -3.84 3.02
CA ARG A 58 12.67 -3.71 4.47
C ARG A 58 11.85 -2.48 4.85
N ILE A 59 10.74 -2.26 4.13
CA ILE A 59 9.82 -1.15 4.39
C ILE A 59 8.70 -1.54 5.37
N VAL A 60 8.78 -2.70 5.95
CA VAL A 60 7.77 -3.22 6.86
C VAL A 60 7.89 -2.71 8.29
#